data_1e5f5662637efad35d0b091a104a9761
#
_entry.id   1e5f5662637efad35d0b091a104a9761
#
_cell.length_a   1.000
_cell.length_b   1.000
_cell.length_c   1.000
_cell.angle_alpha   90.00
_cell.angle_beta   90.00
_cell.angle_gamma   90.00
#
_symmetry.space_group_name_H-M   'P 1'
#
loop_
_entity.id
_entity.type
_entity.pdbx_description
1 polymer ?
#
loop_
_entity_poly.entity_id
_entity_poly.type
_entity_poly.pdbx_seq_one_letter_code
_entity_poly.pdbx_strand_id
1 'polypeptide(L)'
;TSGHKIVDLCAGIGGLSFWTYHHLDHQTPPEITCIEINPDYVEVGKKILPEATWICADVLASGVETFGKFDCAIANPPFGAVQGSGKGKKYSGSNFEFKVIELASKIASWGAFIIPQMSAPFQYSGAQCYSNQSPDKYVKFKEQTGIELGGNCGFDTSIYLNDWHGVSPAVEIVTADFDLWTEADERKQFELFAA
;
A
#
# COMPACT_ATOMS: atom_id res chain seq x y z
N THR A 1 21.85 15.22 -4.06
CA THR A 1 20.46 14.96 -3.62
C THR A 1 20.15 13.50 -3.92
N SER A 2 19.86 12.68 -2.89
CA SER A 2 19.39 11.31 -3.07
C SER A 2 18.01 11.35 -3.73
N GLY A 3 17.69 10.35 -4.56
CA GLY A 3 16.33 10.16 -5.09
C GLY A 3 15.34 9.82 -3.97
N HIS A 4 14.04 9.84 -4.30
CA HIS A 4 13.02 9.40 -3.33
C HIS A 4 13.23 7.93 -2.94
N LYS A 5 13.03 7.63 -1.66
CA LYS A 5 13.04 6.27 -1.14
C LYS A 5 11.66 5.66 -1.19
N ILE A 6 11.50 4.61 -1.97
CA ILE A 6 10.22 3.94 -2.20
C ILE A 6 10.30 2.50 -1.72
N VAL A 7 9.27 2.03 -1.00
CA VAL A 7 9.13 0.62 -0.65
C VAL A 7 7.91 0.01 -1.34
N ASP A 8 8.10 -1.14 -1.99
CA ASP A 8 7.04 -1.99 -2.52
C ASP A 8 6.82 -3.18 -1.57
N LEU A 9 5.68 -3.17 -0.87
CA LEU A 9 5.43 -4.06 0.27
C LEU A 9 4.89 -5.45 -0.11
N CYS A 10 4.54 -5.68 -1.35
CA CYS A 10 4.12 -6.98 -1.88
C CYS A 10 4.53 -7.03 -3.35
N ALA A 11 5.84 -6.98 -3.59
CA ALA A 11 6.40 -6.63 -4.88
C ALA A 11 6.13 -7.67 -5.99
N GLY A 12 5.81 -8.91 -5.65
CA GLY A 12 5.69 -9.99 -6.62
C GLY A 12 7.00 -10.13 -7.41
N ILE A 13 6.90 -10.09 -8.73
CA ILE A 13 8.08 -10.07 -9.64
C ILE A 13 8.56 -8.64 -9.94
N GLY A 14 8.00 -7.60 -9.29
CA GLY A 14 8.46 -6.22 -9.40
C GLY A 14 7.77 -5.38 -10.48
N GLY A 15 6.61 -5.76 -10.97
CA GLY A 15 5.93 -5.03 -12.06
C GLY A 15 5.63 -3.56 -11.70
N LEU A 16 5.11 -3.32 -10.50
CA LEU A 16 4.79 -1.96 -10.02
C LEU A 16 6.07 -1.13 -9.80
N SER A 17 7.09 -1.75 -9.19
CA SER A 17 8.40 -1.13 -8.95
C SER A 17 9.14 -0.82 -10.24
N PHE A 18 9.10 -1.73 -11.23
CA PHE A 18 9.69 -1.53 -12.56
C PHE A 18 9.07 -0.32 -13.27
N TRP A 19 7.73 -0.23 -13.27
CA TRP A 19 7.04 0.92 -13.83
C TRP A 19 7.44 2.23 -13.11
N THR A 20 7.47 2.21 -11.78
CA THR A 20 7.85 3.37 -10.97
C THR A 20 9.27 3.84 -11.27
N TYR A 21 10.20 2.91 -11.48
CA TYR A 21 11.60 3.23 -11.76
C TYR A 21 11.81 3.82 -13.16
N HIS A 22 11.14 3.27 -14.19
CA HIS A 22 11.43 3.60 -15.58
C HIS A 22 10.51 4.64 -16.22
N HIS A 23 9.31 4.86 -15.68
CA HIS A 23 8.28 5.68 -16.34
C HIS A 23 8.00 7.02 -15.65
N LEU A 24 8.44 7.21 -14.43
CA LEU A 24 8.38 8.51 -13.80
C LEU A 24 9.59 9.35 -14.28
N ASP A 25 9.32 10.60 -14.70
CA ASP A 25 10.36 11.54 -15.13
C ASP A 25 11.13 12.05 -13.90
N HIS A 26 12.02 11.22 -13.42
CA HIS A 26 12.86 11.52 -12.27
C HIS A 26 14.15 12.22 -12.74
N GLN A 27 14.44 13.38 -12.18
CA GLN A 27 15.76 13.99 -12.33
C GLN A 27 16.84 13.12 -11.69
N THR A 28 16.48 12.39 -10.64
CA THR A 28 17.31 11.39 -9.97
C THR A 28 16.49 10.12 -9.79
N PRO A 29 16.96 8.94 -10.24
CA PRO A 29 16.24 7.70 -10.07
C PRO A 29 15.90 7.42 -8.60
N PRO A 30 14.72 6.86 -8.30
CA PRO A 30 14.34 6.51 -6.93
C PRO A 30 15.16 5.33 -6.39
N GLU A 31 15.38 5.32 -5.08
CA GLU A 31 15.89 4.17 -4.36
C GLU A 31 14.71 3.25 -4.03
N ILE A 32 14.59 2.11 -4.72
CA ILE A 32 13.45 1.19 -4.52
C ILE A 32 13.87 -0.01 -3.68
N THR A 33 13.07 -0.32 -2.64
CA THR A 33 13.16 -1.55 -1.86
C THR A 33 11.92 -2.40 -2.12
N CYS A 34 12.11 -3.62 -2.61
CA CYS A 34 11.06 -4.59 -2.89
C CYS A 34 11.02 -5.66 -1.81
N ILE A 35 9.86 -5.87 -1.17
CA ILE A 35 9.64 -6.91 -0.17
C ILE A 35 8.65 -7.93 -0.75
N GLU A 36 9.07 -9.19 -0.82
CA GLU A 36 8.29 -10.29 -1.38
C GLU A 36 8.55 -11.57 -0.58
N ILE A 37 7.48 -12.31 -0.26
CA ILE A 37 7.56 -13.54 0.53
C ILE A 37 8.02 -14.76 -0.29
N ASN A 38 7.70 -14.78 -1.59
CA ASN A 38 8.02 -15.90 -2.47
C ASN A 38 9.46 -15.76 -3.03
N PRO A 39 10.38 -16.66 -2.65
CA PRO A 39 11.78 -16.58 -3.10
C PRO A 39 11.93 -16.71 -4.63
N ASP A 40 11.06 -17.47 -5.31
CA ASP A 40 11.12 -17.60 -6.75
C ASP A 40 10.75 -16.27 -7.45
N TYR A 41 9.80 -15.53 -6.89
CA TYR A 41 9.43 -14.20 -7.39
C TYR A 41 10.55 -13.19 -7.15
N VAL A 42 11.22 -13.26 -6.01
CA VAL A 42 12.41 -12.42 -5.71
C VAL A 42 13.52 -12.67 -6.75
N GLU A 43 13.79 -13.92 -7.08
CA GLU A 43 14.83 -14.25 -8.08
C GLU A 43 14.46 -13.79 -9.51
N VAL A 44 13.19 -13.81 -9.86
CA VAL A 44 12.70 -13.21 -11.12
C VAL A 44 12.80 -11.69 -11.05
N GLY A 45 12.36 -11.10 -9.96
CA GLY A 45 12.36 -9.65 -9.75
C GLY A 45 13.75 -9.04 -9.82
N LYS A 46 14.77 -9.67 -9.24
CA LYS A 46 16.18 -9.26 -9.36
C LYS A 46 16.68 -9.20 -10.81
N LYS A 47 16.10 -9.99 -11.70
CA LYS A 47 16.43 -9.95 -13.13
C LYS A 47 15.66 -8.86 -13.87
N ILE A 48 14.45 -8.54 -13.42
CA ILE A 48 13.58 -7.52 -14.03
C ILE A 48 14.04 -6.13 -13.62
N LEU A 49 14.35 -5.93 -12.33
CA LEU A 49 14.80 -4.66 -11.76
C LEU A 49 16.01 -4.89 -10.84
N PRO A 50 17.21 -5.07 -11.42
CA PRO A 50 18.44 -5.27 -10.66
C PRO A 50 18.88 -4.05 -9.85
N GLU A 51 18.38 -2.87 -10.17
CA GLU A 51 18.65 -1.61 -9.47
C GLU A 51 17.96 -1.54 -8.11
N ALA A 52 16.89 -2.30 -7.88
CA ALA A 52 16.16 -2.32 -6.61
C ALA A 52 16.85 -3.21 -5.57
N THR A 53 16.67 -2.86 -4.29
CA THR A 53 17.02 -3.73 -3.17
C THR A 53 15.90 -4.75 -2.97
N TRP A 54 16.19 -6.05 -3.11
CA TRP A 54 15.22 -7.13 -2.95
C TRP A 54 15.38 -7.84 -1.61
N ILE A 55 14.28 -7.94 -0.86
CA ILE A 55 14.21 -8.59 0.45
C ILE A 55 13.17 -9.71 0.39
N CYS A 56 13.61 -10.96 0.61
CA CYS A 56 12.71 -12.11 0.72
C CYS A 56 12.20 -12.19 2.16
N ALA A 57 10.98 -11.69 2.42
CA ALA A 57 10.40 -11.68 3.76
C ALA A 57 8.88 -11.60 3.71
N ASP A 58 8.22 -12.10 4.78
CA ASP A 58 6.81 -11.81 5.04
C ASP A 58 6.68 -10.34 5.51
N VAL A 59 5.95 -9.56 4.75
CA VAL A 59 5.73 -8.12 5.02
C VAL A 59 5.09 -7.86 6.40
N LEU A 60 4.32 -8.80 6.94
CA LEU A 60 3.70 -8.69 8.25
C LEU A 60 4.53 -9.33 9.37
N ALA A 61 5.70 -9.89 9.06
CA ALA A 61 6.61 -10.43 10.07
C ALA A 61 7.19 -9.32 10.95
N SER A 62 7.60 -9.69 12.16
CA SER A 62 8.30 -8.78 13.06
C SER A 62 9.61 -8.32 12.42
N GLY A 63 9.85 -7.03 12.39
CA GLY A 63 11.13 -6.45 11.95
C GLY A 63 11.09 -5.72 10.61
N VAL A 64 10.01 -5.78 9.82
CA VAL A 64 9.88 -4.96 8.58
C VAL A 64 10.03 -3.47 8.88
N GLU A 65 9.61 -3.02 10.04
CA GLU A 65 9.77 -1.64 10.52
C GLU A 65 11.24 -1.23 10.70
N THR A 66 12.17 -2.20 10.74
CA THR A 66 13.60 -1.94 10.88
C THR A 66 14.31 -1.66 9.56
N PHE A 67 13.65 -1.83 8.42
CA PHE A 67 14.22 -1.54 7.09
C PHE A 67 14.40 -0.04 6.81
N GLY A 68 14.03 0.81 7.76
CA GLY A 68 14.22 2.25 7.68
C GLY A 68 12.94 3.03 7.41
N LYS A 69 13.11 4.28 7.00
CA LYS A 69 12.04 5.19 6.62
C LYS A 69 12.07 5.43 5.12
N PHE A 70 10.88 5.55 4.55
CA PHE A 70 10.66 5.77 3.13
C PHE A 70 9.82 7.03 2.92
N ASP A 71 9.99 7.65 1.77
CA ASP A 71 9.13 8.78 1.38
C ASP A 71 7.76 8.26 0.93
N CYS A 72 7.75 7.11 0.23
CA CYS A 72 6.52 6.52 -0.30
C CYS A 72 6.50 5.00 -0.12
N ALA A 73 5.33 4.45 0.22
CA ALA A 73 5.03 3.03 0.14
C ALA A 73 4.05 2.75 -1.00
N ILE A 74 4.36 1.74 -1.81
CA ILE A 74 3.44 1.23 -2.84
C ILE A 74 3.14 -0.24 -2.54
N ALA A 75 1.96 -0.72 -2.92
CA ALA A 75 1.66 -2.15 -2.88
C ALA A 75 0.46 -2.52 -3.75
N ASN A 76 0.52 -3.73 -4.31
CA ASN A 76 -0.61 -4.49 -4.81
C ASN A 76 -0.74 -5.78 -3.98
N PRO A 77 -1.24 -5.69 -2.73
CA PRO A 77 -1.25 -6.83 -1.82
C PRO A 77 -2.30 -7.87 -2.22
N PRO A 78 -2.17 -9.12 -1.76
CA PRO A 78 -3.26 -10.08 -1.82
C PRO A 78 -4.54 -9.51 -1.19
N PHE A 79 -5.70 -9.82 -1.78
CA PHE A 79 -6.98 -9.26 -1.34
C PHE A 79 -7.70 -10.15 -0.32
N GLY A 80 -8.32 -9.52 0.68
CA GLY A 80 -9.14 -10.20 1.68
C GLY A 80 -8.34 -10.96 2.73
N ALA A 81 -8.87 -12.09 3.18
CA ALA A 81 -8.25 -12.89 4.23
C ALA A 81 -7.18 -13.83 3.67
N VAL A 82 -5.94 -13.62 4.09
CA VAL A 82 -4.82 -14.52 3.79
C VAL A 82 -4.56 -15.43 4.98
N GLN A 83 -4.60 -16.76 4.76
CA GLN A 83 -4.35 -17.76 5.81
C GLN A 83 -2.92 -17.63 6.34
N GLY A 84 -2.77 -17.71 7.66
CA GLY A 84 -1.46 -17.62 8.31
C GLY A 84 -0.84 -16.23 8.34
N SER A 85 -1.50 -15.21 7.76
CA SER A 85 -1.00 -13.84 7.84
C SER A 85 -0.98 -13.32 9.27
N GLY A 86 0.04 -12.54 9.61
CA GLY A 86 0.14 -11.82 10.87
C GLY A 86 -1.08 -10.94 11.17
N LYS A 87 -1.22 -10.49 12.42
CA LYS A 87 -2.24 -9.50 12.81
C LYS A 87 -1.68 -8.10 12.58
N GLY A 88 -2.54 -7.16 12.19
CA GLY A 88 -2.23 -5.74 12.32
C GLY A 88 -2.00 -5.38 13.79
N LYS A 89 -1.28 -4.30 14.07
CA LYS A 89 -1.07 -3.86 15.47
C LYS A 89 -2.32 -3.20 16.04
N LYS A 90 -3.00 -2.37 15.28
CA LYS A 90 -4.28 -1.72 15.65
C LYS A 90 -5.46 -2.37 14.92
N TYR A 91 -5.32 -2.66 13.62
CA TYR A 91 -6.40 -3.27 12.82
C TYR A 91 -6.61 -4.74 13.16
N SER A 92 -7.77 -5.06 13.71
CA SER A 92 -8.16 -6.42 14.13
C SER A 92 -8.89 -7.22 13.05
N GLY A 93 -9.13 -6.65 11.88
CA GLY A 93 -9.82 -7.30 10.77
C GLY A 93 -8.94 -8.32 10.03
N SER A 94 -9.58 -9.10 9.15
CA SER A 94 -8.90 -10.14 8.37
C SER A 94 -8.32 -9.63 7.04
N ASN A 95 -8.73 -8.45 6.56
CA ASN A 95 -8.33 -7.93 5.28
C ASN A 95 -6.83 -7.62 5.22
N PHE A 96 -6.12 -8.35 4.35
CA PHE A 96 -4.67 -8.28 4.27
C PHE A 96 -4.21 -6.90 3.75
N GLU A 97 -4.91 -6.35 2.77
CA GLU A 97 -4.67 -5.03 2.23
C GLU A 97 -4.62 -3.94 3.31
N PHE A 98 -5.52 -3.99 4.29
CA PHE A 98 -5.53 -3.02 5.38
C PHE A 98 -4.39 -3.20 6.38
N LYS A 99 -3.95 -4.45 6.60
CA LYS A 99 -2.77 -4.72 7.45
C LYS A 99 -1.49 -4.17 6.81
N VAL A 100 -1.38 -4.28 5.48
CA VAL A 100 -0.24 -3.73 4.72
C VAL A 100 -0.25 -2.20 4.78
N ILE A 101 -1.41 -1.56 4.62
CA ILE A 101 -1.54 -0.10 4.73
C ILE A 101 -1.20 0.37 6.16
N GLU A 102 -1.67 -0.33 7.20
CA GLU A 102 -1.29 -0.03 8.58
C GLU A 102 0.22 -0.15 8.81
N LEU A 103 0.88 -1.14 8.20
CA LEU A 103 2.33 -1.26 8.27
C LEU A 103 3.00 -0.09 7.54
N ALA A 104 2.55 0.24 6.33
CA ALA A 104 3.09 1.33 5.54
C ALA A 104 3.09 2.65 6.32
N SER A 105 2.04 2.94 7.10
CA SER A 105 1.95 4.16 7.91
C SER A 105 3.05 4.30 8.98
N LYS A 106 3.79 3.26 9.27
CA LYS A 106 4.88 3.28 10.27
C LYS A 106 6.25 3.52 9.65
N ILE A 107 6.37 3.27 8.35
CA ILE A 107 7.66 3.28 7.66
C ILE A 107 7.73 4.26 6.49
N ALA A 108 6.61 4.84 6.08
CA ALA A 108 6.56 5.78 4.97
C ALA A 108 5.72 7.02 5.33
N SER A 109 6.04 8.16 4.70
CA SER A 109 5.29 9.41 4.85
C SER A 109 4.02 9.43 4.02
N TRP A 110 4.00 8.71 2.91
CA TRP A 110 2.87 8.64 1.97
C TRP A 110 2.74 7.25 1.38
N GLY A 111 1.56 6.91 0.83
CA GLY A 111 1.36 5.62 0.18
C GLY A 111 0.33 5.60 -0.93
N ALA A 112 0.52 4.68 -1.90
CA ALA A 112 -0.42 4.37 -2.96
C ALA A 112 -0.62 2.86 -3.04
N PHE A 113 -1.89 2.41 -2.99
CA PHE A 113 -2.23 1.01 -2.86
C PHE A 113 -3.33 0.62 -3.85
N ILE A 114 -3.19 -0.56 -4.45
CA ILE A 114 -4.26 -1.20 -5.21
C ILE A 114 -5.05 -2.06 -4.24
N ILE A 115 -6.35 -1.78 -4.08
CA ILE A 115 -7.22 -2.54 -3.16
C ILE A 115 -8.53 -2.91 -3.85
N PRO A 116 -9.27 -3.92 -3.36
CA PRO A 116 -10.60 -4.21 -3.89
C PRO A 116 -11.53 -2.98 -3.79
N GLN A 117 -12.30 -2.71 -4.84
CA GLN A 117 -13.26 -1.61 -4.87
C GLN A 117 -14.21 -1.65 -3.68
N MET A 118 -14.63 -2.86 -3.25
CA MET A 118 -15.46 -3.07 -2.07
C MET A 118 -14.74 -2.79 -0.73
N SER A 119 -13.44 -2.48 -0.74
CA SER A 119 -12.64 -2.06 0.43
C SER A 119 -12.33 -0.55 0.40
N ALA A 120 -12.48 0.10 -0.75
CA ALA A 120 -12.17 1.51 -0.92
C ALA A 120 -13.26 2.43 -0.35
N PRO A 121 -12.93 3.67 0.06
CA PRO A 121 -13.92 4.67 0.52
C PRO A 121 -14.67 5.34 -0.63
N PHE A 122 -14.45 4.92 -1.87
CA PHE A 122 -15.10 5.46 -3.05
C PHE A 122 -15.23 4.36 -4.11
N GLN A 123 -16.07 4.62 -5.10
CA GLN A 123 -16.18 3.87 -6.34
C GLN A 123 -15.95 4.82 -7.52
N TYR A 124 -14.99 4.48 -8.37
CA TYR A 124 -14.65 5.21 -9.58
C TYR A 124 -14.50 4.26 -10.78
N SER A 125 -13.70 3.21 -10.62
CA SER A 125 -13.39 2.26 -11.70
C SER A 125 -14.63 1.53 -12.20
N GLY A 126 -14.91 1.66 -13.50
CA GLY A 126 -16.07 1.07 -14.14
C GLY A 126 -17.42 1.74 -13.79
N ALA A 127 -17.42 2.85 -13.07
CA ALA A 127 -18.61 3.62 -12.75
C ALA A 127 -18.78 4.81 -13.70
N GLN A 128 -20.03 5.26 -13.90
CA GLN A 128 -20.29 6.45 -14.73
C GLN A 128 -19.75 7.75 -14.10
N CYS A 129 -19.68 7.79 -12.79
CA CYS A 129 -19.16 8.92 -12.04
C CYS A 129 -18.56 8.47 -10.71
N TYR A 130 -17.66 9.29 -10.19
CA TYR A 130 -17.11 9.11 -8.85
C TYR A 130 -18.21 9.18 -7.79
N SER A 131 -18.19 8.25 -6.84
CA SER A 131 -19.09 8.26 -5.69
C SER A 131 -18.35 7.84 -4.42
N ASN A 132 -18.61 8.56 -3.33
CA ASN A 132 -18.13 8.16 -2.01
C ASN A 132 -18.91 6.95 -1.50
N GLN A 133 -18.23 6.06 -0.81
CA GLN A 133 -18.84 4.94 -0.09
C GLN A 133 -18.16 4.73 1.26
N SER A 134 -18.82 4.02 2.16
CA SER A 134 -18.28 3.72 3.48
C SER A 134 -18.52 2.24 3.82
N PRO A 135 -17.82 1.30 3.17
CA PRO A 135 -17.97 -0.11 3.48
C PRO A 135 -17.60 -0.38 4.95
N ASP A 136 -18.34 -1.24 5.65
CA ASP A 136 -18.13 -1.55 7.08
C ASP A 136 -16.68 -1.90 7.40
N LYS A 137 -16.00 -2.64 6.51
CA LYS A 137 -14.60 -3.01 6.70
C LYS A 137 -13.64 -1.83 6.63
N TYR A 138 -13.93 -0.83 5.78
CA TYR A 138 -13.15 0.42 5.73
C TYR A 138 -13.45 1.29 6.95
N VAL A 139 -14.72 1.42 7.34
CA VAL A 139 -15.12 2.13 8.57
C VAL A 139 -14.38 1.56 9.77
N LYS A 140 -14.40 0.23 9.94
CA LYS A 140 -13.66 -0.45 11.00
C LYS A 140 -12.15 -0.18 10.94
N PHE A 141 -11.55 -0.22 9.74
CA PHE A 141 -10.13 0.08 9.55
C PHE A 141 -9.80 1.51 9.98
N LYS A 142 -10.57 2.49 9.49
CA LYS A 142 -10.42 3.90 9.84
C LYS A 142 -10.58 4.16 11.34
N GLU A 143 -11.61 3.58 11.97
CA GLU A 143 -11.86 3.73 13.42
C GLU A 143 -10.72 3.16 14.26
N GLN A 144 -10.15 2.02 13.88
CA GLN A 144 -9.11 1.34 14.64
C GLN A 144 -7.72 1.91 14.44
N THR A 145 -7.41 2.34 13.22
CA THR A 145 -6.08 2.85 12.88
C THR A 145 -6.02 4.37 12.83
N GLY A 146 -7.16 4.97 12.51
CA GLY A 146 -7.39 6.35 12.16
C GLY A 146 -6.94 6.74 10.76
N ILE A 147 -6.29 5.87 10.02
CA ILE A 147 -5.81 6.15 8.67
C ILE A 147 -7.00 6.43 7.74
N GLU A 148 -6.94 7.56 7.04
CA GLU A 148 -7.89 7.90 5.99
C GLU A 148 -7.30 7.59 4.63
N LEU A 149 -8.11 6.91 3.79
CA LEU A 149 -7.74 6.64 2.41
C LEU A 149 -8.34 7.71 1.51
N GLY A 150 -7.49 8.33 0.70
CA GLY A 150 -7.87 9.30 -0.31
C GLY A 150 -8.33 8.65 -1.61
N GLY A 151 -8.99 9.45 -2.45
CA GLY A 151 -9.37 9.06 -3.79
C GLY A 151 -8.15 8.90 -4.72
N ASN A 152 -8.34 8.11 -5.76
CA ASN A 152 -7.36 8.06 -6.83
C ASN A 152 -7.36 9.37 -7.64
N CYS A 153 -6.32 9.58 -8.43
CA CYS A 153 -6.19 10.75 -9.30
C CYS A 153 -6.92 10.59 -10.65
N GLY A 154 -8.05 9.87 -10.70
CA GLY A 154 -8.87 9.68 -11.90
C GLY A 154 -8.44 8.51 -12.78
N PHE A 155 -7.72 7.52 -12.23
CA PHE A 155 -7.30 6.33 -12.95
C PHE A 155 -8.39 5.26 -12.91
N ASP A 156 -9.01 4.96 -14.06
CA ASP A 156 -10.02 3.91 -14.20
C ASP A 156 -9.35 2.55 -14.46
N THR A 157 -9.35 1.68 -13.47
CA THR A 157 -8.76 0.34 -13.56
C THR A 157 -9.63 -0.64 -14.38
N SER A 158 -10.88 -0.30 -14.66
CA SER A 158 -11.81 -1.19 -15.38
C SER A 158 -11.38 -1.47 -16.81
N ILE A 159 -10.55 -0.62 -17.41
CA ILE A 159 -9.99 -0.84 -18.75
C ILE A 159 -9.13 -2.10 -18.84
N TYR A 160 -8.61 -2.61 -17.70
CA TYR A 160 -7.79 -3.81 -17.61
C TYR A 160 -8.56 -5.07 -17.17
N LEU A 161 -9.89 -5.01 -17.04
CA LEU A 161 -10.70 -6.15 -16.56
C LEU A 161 -10.52 -7.42 -17.40
N ASN A 162 -10.24 -7.28 -18.70
CA ASN A 162 -10.04 -8.40 -19.61
C ASN A 162 -8.59 -8.93 -19.62
N ASP A 163 -7.66 -8.26 -18.96
CA ASP A 163 -6.26 -8.66 -18.90
C ASP A 163 -5.97 -9.64 -17.75
N TRP A 164 -6.96 -9.86 -16.88
CA TRP A 164 -6.84 -10.78 -15.76
C TRP A 164 -7.06 -12.23 -16.19
N HIS A 165 -6.24 -13.14 -15.66
CA HIS A 165 -6.34 -14.57 -15.90
C HIS A 165 -7.12 -15.27 -14.80
N GLY A 166 -8.30 -15.81 -15.12
CA GLY A 166 -9.11 -16.64 -14.22
C GLY A 166 -9.97 -15.90 -13.18
N VAL A 167 -9.64 -14.66 -12.87
CA VAL A 167 -10.41 -13.78 -11.98
C VAL A 167 -10.37 -12.36 -12.53
N SER A 168 -11.37 -11.56 -12.25
CA SER A 168 -11.44 -10.15 -12.69
C SER A 168 -11.92 -9.28 -11.54
N PRO A 169 -11.08 -9.00 -10.54
CA PRO A 169 -11.48 -8.18 -9.41
C PRO A 169 -11.64 -6.72 -9.82
N ALA A 170 -12.73 -6.09 -9.42
CA ALA A 170 -12.84 -4.64 -9.47
C ALA A 170 -11.92 -4.06 -8.37
N VAL A 171 -10.99 -3.19 -8.76
CA VAL A 171 -10.03 -2.57 -7.86
C VAL A 171 -10.05 -1.05 -7.96
N GLU A 172 -9.59 -0.39 -6.91
CA GLU A 172 -9.35 1.05 -6.89
C GLU A 172 -7.89 1.32 -6.47
N ILE A 173 -7.34 2.43 -6.96
CA ILE A 173 -6.08 2.96 -6.46
C ILE A 173 -6.41 3.97 -5.36
N VAL A 174 -5.99 3.66 -4.14
CA VAL A 174 -6.16 4.55 -2.99
C VAL A 174 -4.84 5.13 -2.57
N THR A 175 -4.86 6.35 -2.04
CA THR A 175 -3.70 7.01 -1.46
C THR A 175 -3.89 7.27 0.02
N ALA A 176 -2.81 7.40 0.76
CA ALA A 176 -2.82 7.79 2.15
C ALA A 176 -1.65 8.73 2.44
N ASP A 177 -1.93 9.82 3.13
CA ASP A 177 -0.93 10.74 3.67
C ASP A 177 -0.75 10.40 5.16
N PHE A 178 0.39 9.82 5.49
CA PHE A 178 0.68 9.35 6.84
C PHE A 178 1.28 10.45 7.74
N ASP A 179 1.85 11.50 7.17
CA ASP A 179 2.43 12.60 7.94
C ASP A 179 1.34 13.44 8.61
N LEU A 180 0.25 13.74 7.88
CA LEU A 180 -0.92 14.41 8.44
C LEU A 180 -1.53 13.65 9.63
N TRP A 181 -1.41 12.33 9.59
CA TRP A 181 -1.91 11.45 10.62
C TRP A 181 -1.04 11.45 11.88
N THR A 182 0.28 11.42 11.73
CA THR A 182 1.22 11.45 12.86
C THR A 182 1.08 12.74 13.67
N GLU A 183 0.94 13.89 13.00
CA GLU A 183 0.72 15.18 13.64
C GLU A 183 -0.63 15.27 14.40
N ALA A 184 -1.68 14.65 13.86
CA ALA A 184 -2.99 14.63 14.50
C ALA A 184 -3.02 13.72 15.75
N ASP A 185 -2.29 12.60 15.72
CA ASP A 185 -2.17 11.67 16.85
C ASP A 185 -1.32 12.28 17.96
N GLU A 186 -0.25 13.00 17.62
CA GLU A 186 0.56 13.75 18.58
C GLU A 186 -0.21 14.87 19.25
N ARG A 187 -1.02 15.64 18.51
CA ARG A 187 -1.89 16.68 19.09
C ARG A 187 -2.92 16.11 20.06
N LYS A 188 -3.57 14.99 19.72
CA LYS A 188 -4.51 14.32 20.62
C LYS A 188 -3.84 13.77 21.87
N GLN A 189 -2.61 13.27 21.79
CA GLN A 189 -1.85 12.87 22.96
C GLN A 189 -1.52 14.07 23.85
N PHE A 190 -1.08 15.19 23.28
CA PHE A 190 -0.81 16.40 24.05
C PHE A 190 -2.06 16.94 24.77
N GLU A 191 -3.23 16.91 24.14
CA GLU A 191 -4.49 17.34 24.75
C GLU A 191 -4.93 16.43 25.93
N LEU A 192 -4.66 15.12 25.85
CA LEU A 192 -4.94 14.16 26.93
C LEU A 192 -4.02 14.31 28.14
N PHE A 193 -2.82 14.86 27.98
CA PHE A 193 -1.87 15.12 29.07
C PHE A 193 -1.96 16.55 29.62
N ALA A 194 -2.71 17.44 28.94
CA ALA A 194 -2.90 18.83 29.35
C ALA A 194 -4.23 19.07 30.13
N ALA A 195 -5.05 18.04 30.30
CA ALA A 195 -6.30 18.02 31.03
C ALA A 195 -6.16 17.30 32.37
#